data_545bbacb7cd8829b0bd7aa275babfb7b
#
_entry.id   545bbacb7cd8829b0bd7aa275babfb7b
#
_cell.length_a   1.000
_cell.length_b   1.000
_cell.length_c   1.000
_cell.angle_alpha   90.00
_cell.angle_beta   90.00
_cell.angle_gamma   90.00
#
_symmetry.space_group_name_H-M   'P 1'
#
loop_
_entity.id
_entity.type
_entity.pdbx_description
1 polymer ?
#
loop_
_entity_poly.entity_id
_entity_poly.type
_entity_poly.pdbx_seq_one_letter_code
_entity_poly.pdbx_strand_id
1 'polypeptide(L)'
;MKILTLDGGGVRGFLTACILENIEKILNTKDESKKSLSEYFDLIAGTSTGAIIAGLLAIGKRADDIKALYQKDIPEIFSKKAKRFFFTPGTKYKKDILKQKAKEYFGELTFEDVKTHLLVTAVDIVRMEPRLYKSKYNDSNISRSDEKLYSAILASVSAPTYFEAEMDLKHSTNLIDGGIVANNPSLIALSDALSFCENDIGTSGITLLSVGTGKFSMLPYNPNSLKNTIIKWLLPNAPLVEILLNTQSELAEFQTKTFMKRLGYENGYKRINPQLKMKMGLDDAKDINNLLNFSSLDGSDTNWIIKKLL
;
A
#
# COMPACT_ATOMS: atom_id res chain seq x y z
N MET A 1 -4.56 -17.89 9.87
CA MET A 1 -3.62 -16.87 9.38
C MET A 1 -4.32 -15.53 9.27
N LYS A 2 -3.76 -14.47 9.85
CA LYS A 2 -4.29 -13.09 9.82
C LYS A 2 -3.45 -12.23 8.87
N ILE A 3 -4.08 -11.64 7.86
CA ILE A 3 -3.44 -10.88 6.78
C ILE A 3 -3.91 -9.43 6.81
N LEU A 4 -3.00 -8.48 6.73
CA LEU A 4 -3.28 -7.06 6.52
C LEU A 4 -2.80 -6.64 5.13
N THR A 5 -3.66 -5.96 4.36
CA THR A 5 -3.29 -5.45 3.04
C THR A 5 -3.56 -3.95 2.94
N LEU A 6 -2.59 -3.22 2.37
CA LEU A 6 -2.56 -1.76 2.35
C LEU A 6 -2.40 -1.26 0.90
N ASP A 7 -3.40 -0.49 0.45
CA ASP A 7 -3.43 0.03 -0.92
C ASP A 7 -2.39 1.12 -1.18
N GLY A 8 -2.05 1.27 -2.47
CA GLY A 8 -1.42 2.45 -3.01
C GLY A 8 -2.35 3.67 -3.05
N GLY A 9 -1.78 4.87 -3.06
CA GLY A 9 -2.60 6.10 -3.13
C GLY A 9 -1.86 7.40 -2.82
N GLY A 10 -0.53 7.42 -2.86
CA GLY A 10 0.29 8.62 -2.66
C GLY A 10 0.06 9.27 -1.27
N VAL A 11 -0.19 10.57 -1.23
CA VAL A 11 -0.43 11.33 0.03
C VAL A 11 -1.61 10.78 0.83
N ARG A 12 -2.56 10.11 0.18
CA ARG A 12 -3.73 9.55 0.85
C ARG A 12 -3.41 8.36 1.77
N GLY A 13 -2.19 7.83 1.72
CA GLY A 13 -1.69 6.89 2.73
C GLY A 13 -1.77 7.43 4.17
N PHE A 14 -1.86 8.76 4.34
CA PHE A 14 -2.16 9.35 5.63
C PHE A 14 -3.51 8.89 6.20
N LEU A 15 -4.55 8.77 5.37
CA LEU A 15 -5.83 8.20 5.79
C LEU A 15 -5.67 6.75 6.26
N THR A 16 -4.93 5.95 5.51
CA THR A 16 -4.61 4.57 5.90
C THR A 16 -3.93 4.52 7.26
N ALA A 17 -2.92 5.37 7.50
CA ALA A 17 -2.23 5.46 8.79
C ALA A 17 -3.18 5.87 9.93
N CYS A 18 -4.13 6.80 9.69
CA CYS A 18 -5.14 7.20 10.68
C CYS A 18 -6.12 6.05 11.00
N ILE A 19 -6.56 5.30 9.99
CA ILE A 19 -7.42 4.12 10.18
C ILE A 19 -6.68 3.05 11.00
N LEU A 20 -5.42 2.79 10.68
CA LEU A 20 -4.58 1.82 11.40
C LEU A 20 -4.33 2.23 12.86
N GLU A 21 -4.13 3.53 13.13
CA GLU A 21 -4.04 4.04 14.49
C GLU A 21 -5.32 3.73 15.30
N ASN A 22 -6.50 3.92 14.69
CA ASN A 22 -7.77 3.60 15.34
C ASN A 22 -7.92 2.09 15.57
N ILE A 23 -7.52 1.24 14.61
CA ILE A 23 -7.50 -0.21 14.76
C ILE A 23 -6.58 -0.64 15.90
N GLU A 24 -5.34 -0.13 15.92
CA GLU A 24 -4.36 -0.45 16.96
C GLU A 24 -4.86 -0.05 18.36
N LYS A 25 -5.50 1.12 18.49
CA LYS A 25 -6.11 1.57 19.74
C LYS A 25 -7.24 0.65 20.19
N ILE A 26 -8.13 0.22 19.29
CA ILE A 26 -9.23 -0.70 19.59
C ILE A 26 -8.68 -2.04 20.10
N LEU A 27 -7.72 -2.63 19.39
CA LEU A 27 -7.12 -3.91 19.75
C LEU A 27 -6.41 -3.82 21.09
N ASN A 28 -5.54 -2.83 21.29
CA ASN A 28 -4.79 -2.66 22.53
C ASN A 28 -5.68 -2.35 23.74
N THR A 29 -6.78 -1.62 23.54
CA THR A 29 -7.74 -1.35 24.61
C THR A 29 -8.46 -2.64 25.05
N LYS A 30 -8.79 -3.52 24.09
CA LYS A 30 -9.49 -4.79 24.37
C LYS A 30 -8.57 -5.88 24.90
N ASP A 31 -7.32 -5.92 24.43
CA ASP A 31 -6.29 -6.89 24.83
C ASP A 31 -5.49 -6.39 26.08
N GLU A 32 -5.81 -5.21 26.58
CA GLU A 32 -5.07 -4.55 27.70
C GLU A 32 -3.56 -4.53 27.47
N SER A 33 -3.15 -4.35 26.22
CA SER A 33 -1.77 -4.46 25.75
C SER A 33 -1.25 -3.15 25.13
N LYS A 34 0.03 -3.16 24.76
CA LYS A 34 0.69 -2.08 24.00
C LYS A 34 1.38 -2.63 22.74
N LYS A 35 0.81 -3.64 22.13
CA LYS A 35 1.35 -4.29 20.94
C LYS A 35 1.29 -3.37 19.72
N SER A 36 2.25 -3.54 18.81
CA SER A 36 2.16 -2.99 17.47
C SER A 36 1.29 -3.88 16.58
N LEU A 37 0.80 -3.36 15.45
CA LEU A 37 -0.02 -4.17 14.54
C LEU A 37 0.73 -5.37 13.97
N SER A 38 2.07 -5.34 13.89
CA SER A 38 2.87 -6.51 13.49
C SER A 38 2.68 -7.73 14.39
N GLU A 39 2.19 -7.56 15.61
CA GLU A 39 1.94 -8.64 16.56
C GLU A 39 0.52 -9.22 16.47
N TYR A 40 -0.35 -8.58 15.70
CA TYR A 40 -1.71 -9.04 15.43
C TYR A 40 -1.89 -9.70 14.06
N PHE A 41 -0.93 -9.51 13.14
CA PHE A 41 -0.99 -10.04 11.78
C PHE A 41 0.21 -10.93 11.46
N ASP A 42 -0.04 -12.02 10.77
CA ASP A 42 0.99 -12.98 10.33
C ASP A 42 1.66 -12.51 9.02
N LEU A 43 0.91 -11.78 8.17
CA LEU A 43 1.39 -11.22 6.91
C LEU A 43 0.86 -9.79 6.74
N ILE A 44 1.75 -8.87 6.39
CA ILE A 44 1.39 -7.51 5.96
C ILE A 44 1.85 -7.31 4.52
N ALA A 45 0.91 -6.94 3.63
CA ALA A 45 1.21 -6.66 2.24
C ALA A 45 0.91 -5.20 1.90
N GLY A 46 1.78 -4.56 1.10
CA GLY A 46 1.60 -3.17 0.73
C GLY A 46 2.03 -2.84 -0.68
N THR A 47 1.37 -1.84 -1.27
CA THR A 47 1.69 -1.26 -2.57
C THR A 47 1.94 0.24 -2.42
N SER A 48 3.01 0.76 -3.05
CA SER A 48 3.28 2.20 -3.08
C SER A 48 3.31 2.82 -1.67
N THR A 49 2.49 3.82 -1.38
CA THR A 49 2.36 4.37 -0.02
C THR A 49 1.99 3.30 1.01
N GLY A 50 1.18 2.30 0.64
CA GLY A 50 0.89 1.14 1.46
C GLY A 50 2.12 0.28 1.77
N ALA A 51 3.10 0.22 0.85
CA ALA A 51 4.36 -0.49 1.08
C ALA A 51 5.23 0.22 2.13
N ILE A 52 5.23 1.56 2.15
CA ILE A 52 5.92 2.33 3.22
C ILE A 52 5.31 1.94 4.59
N ILE A 53 3.99 1.99 4.69
CA ILE A 53 3.28 1.67 5.95
C ILE A 53 3.51 0.21 6.33
N ALA A 54 3.38 -0.72 5.38
CA ALA A 54 3.59 -2.15 5.59
C ALA A 54 5.00 -2.45 6.12
N GLY A 55 6.03 -1.85 5.49
CA GLY A 55 7.42 -1.99 5.93
C GLY A 55 7.66 -1.44 7.34
N LEU A 56 7.12 -0.25 7.65
CA LEU A 56 7.23 0.36 8.98
C LEU A 56 6.54 -0.51 10.05
N LEU A 57 5.34 -1.01 9.76
CA LEU A 57 4.66 -1.95 10.66
C LEU A 57 5.46 -3.24 10.83
N ALA A 58 5.96 -3.83 9.74
CA ALA A 58 6.69 -5.09 9.77
C ALA A 58 7.98 -5.03 10.60
N ILE A 59 8.63 -3.87 10.69
CA ILE A 59 9.77 -3.65 11.61
C ILE A 59 9.33 -3.28 13.04
N GLY A 60 8.01 -3.26 13.32
CA GLY A 60 7.43 -3.06 14.65
C GLY A 60 7.16 -1.61 15.03
N LYS A 61 7.10 -0.67 14.08
CA LYS A 61 6.63 0.69 14.34
C LYS A 61 5.14 0.67 14.68
N ARG A 62 4.73 1.55 15.59
CA ARG A 62 3.33 1.72 15.96
C ARG A 62 2.59 2.57 14.94
N ALA A 63 1.29 2.40 14.84
CA ALA A 63 0.48 3.13 13.87
C ALA A 63 0.42 4.65 14.15
N ASP A 64 0.51 5.08 15.40
CA ASP A 64 0.59 6.50 15.79
C ASP A 64 1.92 7.15 15.33
N ASP A 65 3.06 6.44 15.47
CA ASP A 65 4.35 6.88 14.94
C ASP A 65 4.28 7.05 13.42
N ILE A 66 3.70 6.07 12.71
CA ILE A 66 3.57 6.10 11.25
C ILE A 66 2.71 7.29 10.80
N LYS A 67 1.60 7.55 11.49
CA LYS A 67 0.77 8.73 11.23
C LYS A 67 1.56 10.04 11.40
N ALA A 68 2.34 10.15 12.48
CA ALA A 68 3.18 11.32 12.73
C ALA A 68 4.25 11.52 11.64
N LEU A 69 4.87 10.42 11.16
CA LEU A 69 5.81 10.46 10.03
C LEU A 69 5.14 10.99 8.76
N TYR A 70 3.93 10.53 8.44
CA TYR A 70 3.19 11.02 7.27
C TYR A 70 2.90 12.52 7.36
N GLN A 71 2.47 13.02 8.51
CA GLN A 71 2.21 14.46 8.71
C GLN A 71 3.46 15.31 8.52
N LYS A 72 4.62 14.80 8.97
CA LYS A 72 5.89 15.50 8.88
C LYS A 72 6.50 15.44 7.47
N ASP A 73 6.55 14.26 6.86
CA ASP A 73 7.41 14.01 5.70
C ASP A 73 6.70 14.18 4.37
N ILE A 74 5.40 13.94 4.30
CA ILE A 74 4.63 14.09 3.04
C ILE A 74 4.73 15.50 2.47
N PRO A 75 4.55 16.58 3.25
CA PRO A 75 4.75 17.94 2.74
C PRO A 75 6.17 18.17 2.21
N GLU A 76 7.18 17.58 2.83
CA GLU A 76 8.58 17.72 2.42
C GLU A 76 8.85 16.96 1.10
N ILE A 77 8.41 15.71 1.00
CA ILE A 77 8.59 14.85 -0.19
C ILE A 77 7.99 15.51 -1.43
N PHE A 78 6.78 16.08 -1.31
CA PHE A 78 6.07 16.70 -2.42
C PHE A 78 6.32 18.22 -2.57
N SER A 79 7.26 18.80 -1.81
CA SER A 79 7.62 20.23 -1.91
C SER A 79 8.53 20.54 -3.09
N LYS A 80 9.50 19.68 -3.37
CA LYS A 80 10.55 19.92 -4.38
C LYS A 80 10.15 19.38 -5.75
N LYS A 81 9.39 20.18 -6.51
CA LYS A 81 9.12 19.89 -7.92
C LYS A 81 10.46 19.91 -8.70
N ALA A 82 10.65 18.91 -9.56
CA ALA A 82 11.75 18.92 -10.50
C ALA A 82 11.60 20.12 -11.44
N LYS A 83 12.70 20.83 -11.75
CA LYS A 83 12.67 21.92 -12.72
C LYS A 83 12.29 21.33 -14.09
N ARG A 84 11.05 21.54 -14.52
CA ARG A 84 10.60 21.20 -15.87
C ARG A 84 11.02 22.33 -16.82
N PHE A 85 11.92 22.05 -17.73
CA PHE A 85 12.07 22.84 -18.94
C PHE A 85 10.93 22.46 -19.90
N PHE A 86 10.35 23.44 -20.60
CA PHE A 86 9.17 23.30 -21.44
C PHE A 86 9.25 22.17 -22.50
N PHE A 87 10.45 21.68 -22.79
CA PHE A 87 10.75 20.69 -23.83
C PHE A 87 11.50 19.43 -23.34
N THR A 88 11.80 19.32 -22.06
CA THR A 88 12.45 18.09 -21.52
C THR A 88 11.45 17.27 -20.73
N PRO A 89 11.15 16.04 -21.20
CA PRO A 89 10.34 15.10 -20.44
C PRO A 89 11.09 14.72 -19.15
N GLY A 90 10.55 15.08 -17.99
CA GLY A 90 11.10 14.76 -16.68
C GLY A 90 9.97 14.38 -15.70
N THR A 91 10.34 13.74 -14.63
CA THR A 91 9.42 13.41 -13.53
C THR A 91 8.96 14.67 -12.79
N LYS A 92 7.81 14.59 -12.12
CA LYS A 92 7.22 15.75 -11.41
C LYS A 92 8.02 16.13 -10.17
N TYR A 93 8.61 15.14 -9.48
CA TYR A 93 9.35 15.31 -8.23
C TYR A 93 10.74 14.70 -8.31
N LYS A 94 11.68 15.29 -7.54
CA LYS A 94 12.98 14.69 -7.29
C LYS A 94 12.83 13.59 -6.26
N LYS A 95 13.51 12.45 -6.45
CA LYS A 95 13.43 11.28 -5.58
C LYS A 95 14.36 11.37 -4.35
N ASP A 96 15.23 12.38 -4.28
CA ASP A 96 16.29 12.48 -3.27
C ASP A 96 15.75 12.47 -1.83
N ILE A 97 14.70 13.26 -1.55
CA ILE A 97 14.10 13.32 -0.20
C ILE A 97 13.48 11.97 0.14
N LEU A 98 12.75 11.37 -0.80
CA LEU A 98 12.13 10.07 -0.61
C LEU A 98 13.19 8.97 -0.32
N LYS A 99 14.32 9.00 -1.06
CA LYS A 99 15.47 8.11 -0.83
C LYS A 99 16.09 8.33 0.54
N GLN A 100 16.27 9.59 0.92
CA GLN A 100 16.81 9.94 2.24
C GLN A 100 15.89 9.40 3.36
N LYS A 101 14.56 9.63 3.27
CA LYS A 101 13.60 9.17 4.26
C LYS A 101 13.54 7.64 4.33
N ALA A 102 13.51 6.96 3.19
CA ALA A 102 13.55 5.51 3.16
C ALA A 102 14.79 4.95 3.86
N LYS A 103 15.97 5.52 3.63
CA LYS A 103 17.21 5.15 4.33
C LYS A 103 17.18 5.50 5.82
N GLU A 104 16.60 6.66 6.20
CA GLU A 104 16.46 7.07 7.60
C GLU A 104 15.61 6.06 8.40
N TYR A 105 14.52 5.55 7.81
CA TYR A 105 13.59 4.66 8.51
C TYR A 105 13.96 3.19 8.47
N PHE A 106 14.51 2.70 7.36
CA PHE A 106 14.81 1.29 7.17
C PHE A 106 16.30 0.95 7.28
N GLY A 107 17.19 1.94 7.15
CA GLY A 107 18.64 1.71 7.26
C GLY A 107 19.11 0.58 6.37
N GLU A 108 19.83 -0.37 6.95
CA GLU A 108 20.35 -1.55 6.28
C GLU A 108 19.47 -2.79 6.46
N LEU A 109 18.27 -2.66 7.05
CA LEU A 109 17.35 -3.76 7.28
C LEU A 109 16.94 -4.44 5.96
N THR A 110 16.81 -5.75 6.03
CA THR A 110 16.38 -6.64 4.94
C THR A 110 15.02 -7.25 5.26
N PHE A 111 14.48 -8.05 4.36
CA PHE A 111 13.27 -8.82 4.61
C PHE A 111 13.46 -9.96 5.62
N GLU A 112 14.70 -10.23 6.06
CA GLU A 112 14.99 -11.19 7.14
C GLU A 112 14.83 -10.54 8.53
N ASP A 113 14.91 -9.20 8.62
CA ASP A 113 14.88 -8.46 9.88
C ASP A 113 13.46 -8.07 10.31
N VAL A 114 12.41 -8.45 9.57
CA VAL A 114 11.03 -8.10 9.89
C VAL A 114 10.45 -8.96 11.01
N LYS A 115 9.57 -8.36 11.83
CA LYS A 115 8.88 -9.04 12.94
C LYS A 115 7.67 -9.85 12.52
N THR A 116 7.07 -9.52 11.39
CA THR A 116 6.00 -10.25 10.74
C THR A 116 6.26 -10.35 9.24
N HIS A 117 5.69 -11.33 8.56
CA HIS A 117 5.90 -11.49 7.13
C HIS A 117 5.49 -10.25 6.35
N LEU A 118 6.32 -9.86 5.41
CA LEU A 118 6.12 -8.68 4.58
C LEU A 118 6.10 -9.04 3.09
N LEU A 119 5.12 -8.49 2.37
CA LEU A 119 5.03 -8.55 0.92
C LEU A 119 4.94 -7.12 0.36
N VAL A 120 5.83 -6.78 -0.57
CA VAL A 120 5.85 -5.49 -1.27
C VAL A 120 5.78 -5.71 -2.77
N THR A 121 4.90 -4.98 -3.44
CA THR A 121 4.69 -5.07 -4.89
C THR A 121 5.48 -4.01 -5.65
N ALA A 122 6.04 -4.37 -6.78
CA ALA A 122 6.65 -3.47 -7.77
C ALA A 122 6.46 -4.06 -9.18
N VAL A 123 6.91 -3.34 -10.21
CA VAL A 123 6.90 -3.82 -11.60
C VAL A 123 8.29 -3.70 -12.19
N ASP A 124 8.78 -4.79 -12.75
CA ASP A 124 10.02 -4.84 -13.54
C ASP A 124 9.69 -4.46 -14.98
N ILE A 125 10.15 -3.27 -15.42
CA ILE A 125 9.83 -2.76 -16.76
C ILE A 125 10.77 -3.29 -17.85
N VAL A 126 11.87 -3.92 -17.47
CA VAL A 126 12.78 -4.56 -18.42
C VAL A 126 12.24 -5.94 -18.79
N ARG A 127 11.76 -6.70 -17.80
CA ARG A 127 11.17 -8.02 -18.01
C ARG A 127 9.67 -7.99 -18.29
N MET A 128 9.02 -6.82 -18.06
CA MET A 128 7.56 -6.63 -18.18
C MET A 128 6.76 -7.59 -17.30
N GLU A 129 7.19 -7.75 -16.05
CA GLU A 129 6.58 -8.69 -15.10
C GLU A 129 6.36 -8.06 -13.71
N PRO A 130 5.39 -8.57 -12.92
CA PRO A 130 5.27 -8.20 -11.51
C PRO A 130 6.53 -8.58 -10.74
N ARG A 131 6.98 -7.67 -9.87
CA ARG A 131 8.05 -7.91 -8.92
C ARG A 131 7.47 -7.97 -7.52
N LEU A 132 7.49 -9.14 -6.90
CA LEU A 132 7.05 -9.33 -5.53
C LEU A 132 8.27 -9.52 -4.63
N TYR A 133 8.46 -8.60 -3.70
CA TYR A 133 9.44 -8.71 -2.64
C TYR A 133 8.78 -9.34 -1.42
N LYS A 134 9.37 -10.39 -0.87
CA LYS A 134 8.77 -11.16 0.22
C LYS A 134 9.81 -11.56 1.24
N SER A 135 9.45 -11.50 2.52
CA SER A 135 10.20 -12.20 3.56
C SER A 135 10.12 -13.72 3.34
N LYS A 136 11.09 -14.44 3.85
CA LYS A 136 11.13 -15.90 3.74
C LYS A 136 10.08 -16.51 4.67
N TYR A 137 9.14 -17.27 4.12
CA TYR A 137 8.12 -17.98 4.90
C TYR A 137 8.44 -19.47 5.06
N ASN A 138 9.04 -20.07 4.03
CA ASN A 138 9.51 -21.46 4.05
C ASN A 138 10.70 -21.64 3.10
N ASP A 139 11.35 -22.79 3.14
CA ASP A 139 12.55 -23.09 2.35
C ASP A 139 12.27 -23.28 0.85
N SER A 140 11.03 -23.54 0.44
CA SER A 140 10.64 -23.72 -0.97
C SER A 140 10.44 -22.42 -1.73
N ASN A 141 10.38 -21.28 -1.05
CA ASN A 141 10.17 -19.99 -1.69
C ASN A 141 11.47 -19.36 -2.18
N ILE A 142 11.47 -18.97 -3.45
CA ILE A 142 12.45 -18.01 -3.98
C ILE A 142 12.11 -16.65 -3.37
N SER A 143 12.40 -16.49 -2.07
CA SER A 143 12.30 -15.20 -1.41
C SER A 143 13.54 -14.39 -1.75
N ARG A 144 13.37 -13.09 -1.89
CA ARG A 144 14.47 -12.14 -1.96
C ARG A 144 14.67 -11.53 -0.57
N SER A 145 14.74 -12.39 0.43
CA SER A 145 14.81 -11.99 1.83
C SER A 145 16.08 -11.20 2.16
N ASP A 146 17.14 -11.37 1.36
CA ASP A 146 18.38 -10.61 1.46
C ASP A 146 18.33 -9.20 0.85
N GLU A 147 17.20 -8.83 0.21
CA GLU A 147 17.02 -7.50 -0.35
C GLU A 147 16.79 -6.45 0.75
N LYS A 148 17.35 -5.26 0.54
CA LYS A 148 17.15 -4.14 1.47
C LYS A 148 15.71 -3.64 1.44
N LEU A 149 15.10 -3.45 2.60
CA LEU A 149 13.73 -2.94 2.71
C LEU A 149 13.57 -1.59 2.00
N TYR A 150 14.51 -0.66 2.23
CA TYR A 150 14.41 0.66 1.60
C TYR A 150 14.42 0.58 0.07
N SER A 151 15.18 -0.35 -0.53
CA SER A 151 15.25 -0.52 -1.98
C SER A 151 13.92 -1.03 -2.56
N ALA A 152 13.34 -2.06 -1.96
CA ALA A 152 12.05 -2.61 -2.36
C ALA A 152 10.92 -1.57 -2.22
N ILE A 153 10.93 -0.80 -1.13
CA ILE A 153 9.96 0.28 -0.91
C ILE A 153 10.13 1.39 -1.94
N LEU A 154 11.37 1.82 -2.23
CA LEU A 154 11.65 2.81 -3.28
C LEU A 154 11.20 2.33 -4.66
N ALA A 155 11.35 1.06 -4.97
CA ALA A 155 10.80 0.47 -6.19
C ALA A 155 9.27 0.57 -6.20
N SER A 156 8.61 0.17 -5.11
CA SER A 156 7.15 0.18 -4.97
C SER A 156 6.52 1.57 -5.11
N VAL A 157 7.21 2.64 -4.66
CA VAL A 157 6.68 4.02 -4.69
C VAL A 157 7.12 4.82 -5.91
N SER A 158 7.87 4.22 -6.85
CA SER A 158 8.37 4.89 -8.06
C SER A 158 7.27 5.05 -9.11
N ALA A 159 6.23 5.83 -8.77
CA ALA A 159 5.08 6.04 -9.64
C ALA A 159 5.49 6.78 -10.93
N PRO A 160 5.22 6.20 -12.12
CA PRO A 160 5.50 6.82 -13.41
C PRO A 160 4.93 8.24 -13.47
N THR A 161 5.65 9.15 -14.09
CA THR A 161 5.40 10.59 -14.18
C THR A 161 5.65 11.38 -12.91
N TYR A 162 5.55 10.78 -11.71
CA TYR A 162 5.84 11.42 -10.43
C TYR A 162 7.31 11.30 -10.05
N PHE A 163 7.86 10.09 -10.09
CA PHE A 163 9.23 9.78 -9.73
C PHE A 163 9.94 8.97 -10.82
N GLU A 164 11.27 9.04 -10.81
CA GLU A 164 12.12 8.19 -11.63
C GLU A 164 11.99 6.71 -11.22
N ALA A 165 12.14 5.79 -12.20
CA ALA A 165 12.24 4.37 -11.91
C ALA A 165 13.40 4.08 -10.93
N GLU A 166 13.25 3.09 -10.07
CA GLU A 166 14.33 2.64 -9.21
C GLU A 166 15.23 1.68 -9.98
N MET A 167 16.51 1.97 -10.01
CA MET A 167 17.50 1.13 -10.67
C MET A 167 17.96 0.02 -9.72
N ASP A 168 17.70 -1.21 -10.07
CA ASP A 168 18.20 -2.40 -9.37
C ASP A 168 19.46 -2.91 -10.09
N LEU A 169 20.62 -2.44 -9.61
CA LEU A 169 21.93 -2.81 -10.20
C LEU A 169 22.24 -4.29 -10.00
N LYS A 170 21.81 -4.90 -8.90
CA LYS A 170 22.05 -6.33 -8.60
C LYS A 170 21.40 -7.24 -9.63
N HIS A 171 20.23 -6.87 -10.12
CA HIS A 171 19.45 -7.65 -11.09
C HIS A 171 19.42 -7.03 -12.49
N SER A 172 20.17 -5.94 -12.73
CA SER A 172 20.26 -5.24 -14.01
C SER A 172 18.89 -4.90 -14.58
N THR A 173 18.01 -4.29 -13.76
CA THR A 173 16.66 -3.93 -14.14
C THR A 173 16.25 -2.57 -13.60
N ASN A 174 15.12 -2.05 -14.10
CA ASN A 174 14.46 -0.84 -13.63
C ASN A 174 13.06 -1.17 -13.13
N LEU A 175 12.72 -0.61 -11.98
CA LEU A 175 11.50 -0.93 -11.25
C LEU A 175 10.64 0.31 -11.10
N ILE A 176 9.34 0.12 -11.23
CA ILE A 176 8.33 1.16 -11.05
C ILE A 176 7.26 0.70 -10.06
N ASP A 177 6.38 1.63 -9.68
CA ASP A 177 5.33 1.46 -8.69
C ASP A 177 4.46 0.21 -8.96
N GLY A 178 4.26 -0.56 -7.89
CA GLY A 178 3.43 -1.76 -7.90
C GLY A 178 1.94 -1.49 -8.15
N GLY A 179 1.49 -0.23 -8.02
CA GLY A 179 0.10 0.15 -8.28
C GLY A 179 -0.38 -0.14 -9.70
N ILE A 180 0.54 -0.26 -10.66
CA ILE A 180 0.20 -0.65 -12.04
C ILE A 180 -0.32 -2.08 -12.11
N VAL A 181 0.18 -2.98 -11.27
CA VAL A 181 -0.18 -4.41 -11.29
C VAL A 181 -1.10 -4.79 -10.13
N ALA A 182 -0.93 -4.19 -8.95
CA ALA A 182 -1.67 -4.54 -7.74
C ALA A 182 -1.79 -3.34 -6.79
N ASN A 183 -2.58 -2.34 -7.15
CA ASN A 183 -2.80 -1.18 -6.27
C ASN A 183 -3.45 -1.59 -4.94
N ASN A 184 -4.39 -2.54 -4.98
CA ASN A 184 -4.89 -3.28 -3.83
C ASN A 184 -4.24 -4.67 -3.82
N PRO A 185 -3.28 -4.95 -2.91
CA PRO A 185 -2.54 -6.20 -2.92
C PRO A 185 -3.29 -7.39 -2.29
N SER A 186 -4.60 -7.27 -1.99
CA SER A 186 -5.36 -8.30 -1.26
C SER A 186 -5.35 -9.66 -1.96
N LEU A 187 -5.55 -9.67 -3.29
CA LEU A 187 -5.57 -10.93 -4.03
C LEU A 187 -4.18 -11.57 -4.09
N ILE A 188 -3.13 -10.77 -4.25
CA ILE A 188 -1.75 -11.27 -4.26
C ILE A 188 -1.40 -11.83 -2.88
N ALA A 189 -1.71 -11.11 -1.80
CA ALA A 189 -1.46 -11.57 -0.43
C ALA A 189 -2.23 -12.86 -0.11
N LEU A 190 -3.49 -12.97 -0.55
CA LEU A 190 -4.28 -14.19 -0.39
C LEU A 190 -3.66 -15.35 -1.17
N SER A 191 -3.30 -15.14 -2.44
CA SER A 191 -2.69 -16.17 -3.29
C SER A 191 -1.36 -16.62 -2.73
N ASP A 192 -0.56 -15.68 -2.21
CA ASP A 192 0.70 -15.96 -1.57
C ASP A 192 0.50 -16.79 -0.30
N ALA A 193 -0.39 -16.38 0.60
CA ALA A 193 -0.74 -17.12 1.80
C ALA A 193 -1.19 -18.56 1.50
N LEU A 194 -2.02 -18.76 0.50
CA LEU A 194 -2.49 -20.09 0.08
C LEU A 194 -1.35 -20.98 -0.46
N SER A 195 -0.31 -20.38 -1.05
CA SER A 195 0.84 -21.14 -1.58
C SER A 195 1.79 -21.66 -0.49
N PHE A 196 1.76 -21.09 0.72
CA PHE A 196 2.61 -21.51 1.84
C PHE A 196 1.94 -22.48 2.79
N CYS A 197 0.64 -22.33 2.91
CA CYS A 197 -0.13 -22.79 4.05
C CYS A 197 -0.86 -24.10 3.80
N GLU A 198 -0.40 -24.98 2.90
CA GLU A 198 -1.00 -26.32 2.82
C GLU A 198 -1.05 -27.02 4.17
N ASN A 199 -0.10 -26.72 5.08
CA ASN A 199 -0.05 -27.30 6.42
C ASN A 199 -0.29 -26.29 7.57
N ASP A 200 -0.21 -24.97 7.32
CA ASP A 200 -0.23 -23.93 8.37
C ASP A 200 -1.51 -23.09 8.42
N ILE A 201 -2.43 -23.22 7.46
CA ILE A 201 -3.79 -22.72 7.62
C ILE A 201 -4.52 -23.62 8.61
N GLY A 202 -4.11 -23.59 9.85
CA GLY A 202 -4.73 -24.39 10.90
C GLY A 202 -6.26 -24.24 10.91
N THR A 203 -6.93 -24.92 11.82
CA THR A 203 -8.40 -24.89 12.01
C THR A 203 -9.01 -23.49 12.10
N SER A 204 -8.18 -22.45 12.32
CA SER A 204 -8.58 -21.03 12.42
C SER A 204 -8.86 -20.35 11.07
N GLY A 205 -8.48 -20.95 9.94
CA GLY A 205 -8.71 -20.41 8.61
C GLY A 205 -7.93 -19.13 8.29
N ILE A 206 -8.40 -18.38 7.26
CA ILE A 206 -7.81 -17.11 6.82
C ILE A 206 -8.69 -15.94 7.25
N THR A 207 -8.07 -14.93 7.85
CA THR A 207 -8.65 -13.60 8.11
C THR A 207 -7.87 -12.56 7.34
N LEU A 208 -8.54 -11.75 6.50
CA LEU A 208 -7.90 -10.73 5.68
C LEU A 208 -8.59 -9.38 5.89
N LEU A 209 -7.85 -8.44 6.46
CA LEU A 209 -8.23 -7.03 6.56
C LEU A 209 -7.55 -6.24 5.45
N SER A 210 -8.33 -5.59 4.60
CA SER A 210 -7.84 -4.74 3.53
C SER A 210 -8.17 -3.28 3.83
N VAL A 211 -7.15 -2.41 3.86
CA VAL A 211 -7.32 -0.98 4.14
C VAL A 211 -6.89 -0.17 2.92
N GLY A 212 -7.83 0.61 2.40
CA GLY A 212 -7.60 1.49 1.26
C GLY A 212 -7.17 2.89 1.65
N THR A 213 -6.94 3.71 0.64
CA THR A 213 -6.57 5.13 0.75
C THR A 213 -7.75 6.07 0.49
N GLY A 214 -8.97 5.55 0.56
CA GLY A 214 -10.20 6.24 0.21
C GLY A 214 -10.54 6.18 -1.27
N LYS A 215 -11.84 6.17 -1.58
CA LYS A 215 -12.35 6.14 -2.96
C LYS A 215 -13.27 7.32 -3.26
N PHE A 216 -13.37 7.68 -4.53
CA PHE A 216 -14.27 8.73 -5.01
C PHE A 216 -15.50 8.11 -5.67
N SER A 217 -16.69 8.69 -5.41
CA SER A 217 -17.95 8.19 -5.99
C SER A 217 -18.06 8.43 -7.48
N MET A 218 -17.42 9.47 -7.98
CA MET A 218 -17.35 9.81 -9.40
C MET A 218 -16.04 10.54 -9.68
N LEU A 219 -15.43 10.24 -10.82
CA LEU A 219 -14.36 11.08 -11.34
C LEU A 219 -14.98 12.44 -11.75
N PRO A 220 -14.34 13.55 -11.39
CA PRO A 220 -14.84 14.89 -11.74
C PRO A 220 -14.55 15.22 -13.20
N TYR A 221 -14.57 14.23 -14.08
CA TYR A 221 -14.33 14.41 -15.50
C TYR A 221 -15.66 14.47 -16.24
N ASN A 222 -15.86 15.54 -16.96
CA ASN A 222 -16.91 15.56 -17.98
C ASN A 222 -16.53 14.51 -19.05
N PRO A 223 -17.32 13.41 -19.20
CA PRO A 223 -17.01 12.36 -20.16
C PRO A 223 -16.85 12.88 -21.59
N ASN A 224 -17.53 13.99 -21.92
CA ASN A 224 -17.44 14.64 -23.22
C ASN A 224 -16.10 15.41 -23.41
N SER A 225 -15.42 15.82 -22.36
CA SER A 225 -14.12 16.51 -22.47
C SER A 225 -12.96 15.58 -22.81
N LEU A 226 -13.14 14.27 -22.61
CA LEU A 226 -12.09 13.26 -22.84
C LEU A 226 -12.11 12.70 -24.29
N LYS A 227 -13.15 13.00 -25.06
CA LYS A 227 -13.41 12.37 -26.38
C LYS A 227 -12.31 12.56 -27.44
N ASN A 228 -11.37 13.50 -27.28
CA ASN A 228 -10.62 13.95 -28.48
C ASN A 228 -9.11 14.14 -28.35
N THR A 229 -8.42 13.77 -27.25
CA THR A 229 -6.95 13.94 -27.25
C THR A 229 -6.24 13.01 -26.25
N ILE A 230 -5.30 12.21 -26.74
CA ILE A 230 -4.32 11.42 -25.95
C ILE A 230 -3.68 12.28 -24.87
N ILE A 231 -3.39 13.55 -25.17
CA ILE A 231 -2.78 14.50 -24.25
C ILE A 231 -3.61 14.69 -22.98
N LYS A 232 -4.96 14.76 -23.07
CA LYS A 232 -5.84 14.91 -21.91
C LYS A 232 -5.85 13.69 -20.98
N TRP A 233 -5.57 12.51 -21.52
CA TRP A 233 -5.42 11.29 -20.76
C TRP A 233 -4.10 11.19 -20.02
N LEU A 234 -3.04 11.83 -20.53
CA LEU A 234 -1.66 11.72 -20.05
C LEU A 234 -1.14 12.97 -19.31
N LEU A 235 -1.89 14.10 -19.32
CA LEU A 235 -1.48 15.31 -18.61
C LEU A 235 -1.40 15.08 -17.09
N PRO A 236 -0.59 15.88 -16.37
CA PRO A 236 -0.59 15.89 -14.90
C PRO A 236 -2.03 16.07 -14.37
N ASN A 237 -2.46 15.21 -13.48
CA ASN A 237 -3.85 14.95 -13.07
C ASN A 237 -4.67 14.15 -14.10
N ALA A 238 -3.98 13.42 -14.98
CA ALA A 238 -4.60 12.61 -16.00
C ALA A 238 -5.52 11.54 -15.35
N PRO A 239 -6.75 11.41 -15.86
CA PRO A 239 -7.71 10.44 -15.32
C PRO A 239 -7.23 8.99 -15.50
N LEU A 240 -6.35 8.74 -16.47
CA LEU A 240 -5.94 7.37 -16.80
C LEU A 240 -5.30 6.64 -15.62
N VAL A 241 -4.37 7.28 -14.92
CA VAL A 241 -3.68 6.64 -13.78
C VAL A 241 -4.69 6.38 -12.64
N GLU A 242 -5.52 7.36 -12.30
CA GLU A 242 -6.53 7.18 -11.24
C GLU A 242 -7.57 6.11 -11.63
N ILE A 243 -8.01 6.07 -12.89
CA ILE A 243 -8.93 5.05 -13.38
C ILE A 243 -8.29 3.67 -13.26
N LEU A 244 -7.05 3.49 -13.72
CA LEU A 244 -6.35 2.21 -13.64
C LEU A 244 -6.19 1.74 -12.19
N LEU A 245 -5.73 2.61 -11.29
CA LEU A 245 -5.55 2.28 -9.88
C LEU A 245 -6.88 1.90 -9.20
N ASN A 246 -7.94 2.69 -9.44
CA ASN A 246 -9.23 2.45 -8.81
C ASN A 246 -9.92 1.20 -9.38
N THR A 247 -9.97 1.04 -10.69
CA THR A 247 -10.63 -0.13 -11.31
C THR A 247 -9.93 -1.43 -10.97
N GLN A 248 -8.61 -1.42 -10.90
CA GLN A 248 -7.82 -2.56 -10.46
C GLN A 248 -8.08 -2.87 -8.98
N SER A 249 -8.15 -1.85 -8.11
CA SER A 249 -8.46 -2.05 -6.68
C SER A 249 -9.85 -2.66 -6.47
N GLU A 250 -10.86 -2.19 -7.20
CA GLU A 250 -12.24 -2.74 -7.14
C GLU A 250 -12.29 -4.19 -7.67
N LEU A 251 -11.54 -4.48 -8.74
CA LEU A 251 -11.44 -5.84 -9.28
C LEU A 251 -10.77 -6.79 -8.27
N ALA A 252 -9.66 -6.36 -7.66
CA ALA A 252 -8.98 -7.15 -6.64
C ALA A 252 -9.85 -7.40 -5.41
N GLU A 253 -10.64 -6.40 -4.96
CA GLU A 253 -11.63 -6.57 -3.89
C GLU A 253 -12.68 -7.62 -4.26
N PHE A 254 -13.28 -7.50 -5.44
CA PHE A 254 -14.28 -8.45 -5.93
C PHE A 254 -13.72 -9.89 -5.97
N GLN A 255 -12.52 -10.06 -6.53
CA GLN A 255 -11.88 -11.37 -6.66
C GLN A 255 -11.53 -11.94 -5.27
N THR A 256 -10.92 -11.16 -4.40
CA THR A 256 -10.55 -11.58 -3.05
C THR A 256 -11.78 -12.03 -2.27
N LYS A 257 -12.85 -11.23 -2.28
CA LYS A 257 -14.12 -11.57 -1.62
C LYS A 257 -14.72 -12.87 -2.16
N THR A 258 -14.68 -13.05 -3.48
CA THR A 258 -15.19 -14.25 -4.14
C THR A 258 -14.38 -15.49 -3.76
N PHE A 259 -13.04 -15.40 -3.77
CA PHE A 259 -12.18 -16.51 -3.36
C PHE A 259 -12.34 -16.84 -1.88
N MET A 260 -12.34 -15.85 -0.98
CA MET A 260 -12.56 -16.05 0.45
C MET A 260 -13.88 -16.78 0.72
N LYS A 261 -14.95 -16.41 0.00
CA LYS A 261 -16.24 -17.11 0.07
C LYS A 261 -16.13 -18.56 -0.41
N ARG A 262 -15.46 -18.82 -1.54
CA ARG A 262 -15.30 -20.17 -2.09
C ARG A 262 -14.45 -21.08 -1.21
N LEU A 263 -13.50 -20.51 -0.50
CA LEU A 263 -12.65 -21.20 0.48
C LEU A 263 -13.36 -21.45 1.83
N GLY A 264 -14.61 -20.97 2.00
CA GLY A 264 -15.32 -21.08 3.27
C GLY A 264 -14.98 -20.01 4.30
N TYR A 265 -14.23 -18.98 3.93
CA TYR A 265 -13.78 -17.90 4.82
C TYR A 265 -14.50 -16.56 4.56
N GLU A 266 -15.73 -16.58 4.10
CA GLU A 266 -16.51 -15.38 3.74
C GLU A 266 -16.53 -14.32 4.86
N ASN A 267 -16.72 -14.75 6.10
CA ASN A 267 -16.71 -13.87 7.27
C ASN A 267 -15.29 -13.45 7.72
N GLY A 268 -14.26 -13.97 7.10
CA GLY A 268 -12.85 -13.65 7.35
C GLY A 268 -12.34 -12.47 6.52
N TYR A 269 -13.11 -11.92 5.58
CA TYR A 269 -12.70 -10.79 4.76
C TYR A 269 -13.40 -9.49 5.16
N LYS A 270 -12.62 -8.44 5.34
CA LYS A 270 -13.12 -7.08 5.58
C LYS A 270 -12.33 -6.07 4.77
N ARG A 271 -13.04 -5.17 4.07
CA ARG A 271 -12.47 -4.03 3.39
C ARG A 271 -12.88 -2.74 4.09
N ILE A 272 -11.91 -1.90 4.46
CA ILE A 272 -12.09 -0.56 4.98
C ILE A 272 -11.53 0.42 3.96
N ASN A 273 -12.41 1.07 3.19
CA ASN A 273 -12.02 2.02 2.15
C ASN A 273 -13.09 3.13 2.05
N PRO A 274 -13.02 4.16 2.91
CA PRO A 274 -14.09 5.15 3.03
C PRO A 274 -14.27 5.98 1.78
N GLN A 275 -15.53 6.40 1.57
CA GLN A 275 -15.91 7.28 0.49
C GLN A 275 -15.45 8.71 0.79
N LEU A 276 -14.57 9.26 -0.04
CA LEU A 276 -14.12 10.64 0.08
C LEU A 276 -15.12 11.59 -0.60
N LYS A 277 -15.53 12.63 0.14
CA LYS A 277 -16.43 13.68 -0.37
C LYS A 277 -15.67 14.82 -1.04
N MET A 278 -14.34 14.80 -0.99
CA MET A 278 -13.47 15.82 -1.55
C MET A 278 -12.52 15.20 -2.57
N LYS A 279 -12.21 15.93 -3.63
CA LYS A 279 -11.17 15.53 -4.57
C LYS A 279 -9.80 15.79 -3.94
N MET A 280 -8.94 14.76 -3.93
CA MET A 280 -7.56 14.88 -3.51
C MET A 280 -6.68 14.07 -4.47
N GLY A 281 -5.77 14.74 -5.15
CA GLY A 281 -4.79 14.08 -6.02
C GLY A 281 -3.78 13.25 -5.23
N LEU A 282 -3.06 12.38 -5.92
CA LEU A 282 -2.04 11.50 -5.32
C LEU A 282 -0.86 12.26 -4.67
N ASP A 283 -0.70 13.55 -4.98
CA ASP A 283 0.38 14.42 -4.50
C ASP A 283 -0.11 15.73 -3.87
N ASP A 284 -1.38 15.80 -3.52
CA ASP A 284 -1.99 16.99 -2.90
C ASP A 284 -1.75 17.00 -1.38
N ALA A 285 -0.53 17.38 -1.00
CA ALA A 285 -0.09 17.37 0.39
C ALA A 285 -0.67 18.51 1.25
N LYS A 286 -1.27 19.55 0.65
CA LYS A 286 -1.70 20.75 1.39
C LYS A 286 -2.87 20.46 2.33
N ASP A 287 -3.79 19.61 1.90
CA ASP A 287 -5.04 19.33 2.60
C ASP A 287 -5.07 17.96 3.29
N ILE A 288 -3.89 17.39 3.54
CA ILE A 288 -3.74 16.04 4.10
C ILE A 288 -4.55 15.84 5.40
N ASN A 289 -4.61 16.85 6.26
CA ASN A 289 -5.33 16.77 7.53
C ASN A 289 -6.85 16.63 7.37
N ASN A 290 -7.43 17.02 6.23
CA ASN A 290 -8.84 16.82 5.95
C ASN A 290 -9.22 15.34 5.86
N LEU A 291 -8.24 14.46 5.60
CA LEU A 291 -8.43 13.01 5.57
C LEU A 291 -8.77 12.42 6.95
N LEU A 292 -8.41 13.10 8.05
CA LEU A 292 -8.79 12.68 9.40
C LEU A 292 -10.31 12.49 9.56
N ASN A 293 -11.10 13.31 8.89
CA ASN A 293 -12.55 13.26 8.96
C ASN A 293 -13.16 11.96 8.40
N PHE A 294 -12.37 11.17 7.68
CA PHE A 294 -12.80 9.93 7.04
C PHE A 294 -12.18 8.68 7.68
N SER A 295 -11.38 8.82 8.74
CA SER A 295 -10.68 7.71 9.37
C SER A 295 -11.48 6.98 10.46
N SER A 296 -12.68 7.46 10.80
CA SER A 296 -13.53 6.84 11.82
C SER A 296 -14.02 5.46 11.38
N LEU A 297 -14.01 4.53 12.32
CA LEU A 297 -14.56 3.18 12.15
C LEU A 297 -15.99 3.14 12.69
N ASP A 298 -16.88 2.52 11.96
CA ASP A 298 -18.24 2.29 12.44
C ASP A 298 -18.33 1.11 13.40
N GLY A 299 -19.53 0.90 14.01
CA GLY A 299 -19.73 -0.21 14.94
C GLY A 299 -19.57 -1.59 14.31
N SER A 300 -19.86 -1.75 13.01
CA SER A 300 -19.66 -2.99 12.26
C SER A 300 -18.17 -3.28 12.06
N ASP A 301 -17.39 -2.26 11.70
CA ASP A 301 -15.94 -2.36 11.54
C ASP A 301 -15.28 -2.75 12.87
N THR A 302 -15.63 -2.01 13.94
CA THR A 302 -15.11 -2.26 15.29
C THR A 302 -15.42 -3.66 15.77
N ASN A 303 -16.66 -4.12 15.63
CA ASN A 303 -17.06 -5.47 16.04
C ASN A 303 -16.33 -6.56 15.26
N TRP A 304 -16.15 -6.37 13.93
CA TRP A 304 -15.42 -7.33 13.11
C TRP A 304 -13.94 -7.40 13.52
N ILE A 305 -13.29 -6.24 13.73
CA ILE A 305 -11.88 -6.14 14.17
C ILE A 305 -11.69 -6.92 15.48
N ILE A 306 -12.50 -6.65 16.50
CA ILE A 306 -12.41 -7.33 17.80
C ILE A 306 -12.62 -8.83 17.63
N LYS A 307 -13.67 -9.24 16.91
CA LYS A 307 -14.03 -10.66 16.77
C LYS A 307 -13.02 -11.49 15.99
N LYS A 308 -12.29 -10.87 15.05
CA LYS A 308 -11.45 -11.57 14.07
C LYS A 308 -9.95 -11.41 14.32
N LEU A 309 -9.54 -10.35 15.00
CA LEU A 309 -8.13 -10.07 15.21
C LEU A 309 -7.67 -10.35 16.65
N LEU A 310 -8.56 -10.35 17.62
CA LEU A 310 -8.30 -10.90 18.96
C LEU A 310 -8.67 -12.37 19.02
#